data_78f16c78606c0e85eba461112d5951dc
#
_entry.id   78f16c78606c0e85eba461112d5951dc
#
_cell.length_a   1.000
_cell.length_b   1.000
_cell.length_c   1.000
_cell.angle_alpha   90.00
_cell.angle_beta   90.00
_cell.angle_gamma   90.00
#
_symmetry.space_group_name_H-M   'P 1'
#
loop_
_entity.id
_entity.type
_entity.pdbx_description
1 polymer ?
#
loop_
_entity_poly.entity_id
_entity_poly.type
_entity_poly.pdbx_seq_one_letter_code
_entity_poly.pdbx_strand_id
1 'polypeptide(L)'
;MAIDSAKATTNETAAKKPAQFSDFFALFGLPVQFAIDRGTLDTQYRALQKKYHPDNQSQQPAANASGVSAVINHAYQTLKMPDSRATYLLEMQDKAETLDNSIADLDFLDDAMTLRIDLDDAIQEQSLPQLQQIKPLVATRLEQQSARFEQAYNEQNWSDACDAAQKLKFLVKLNIDVLAGIDTIANQVAAGDDDLYV
;
A
#
# COMPACT_ATOMS: atom_id res chain seq x y z
N MET A 1 44.24 -19.26 -18.62
CA MET A 1 43.86 -17.99 -17.99
C MET A 1 42.35 -17.97 -17.98
N ALA A 2 41.76 -18.37 -16.85
CA ALA A 2 40.32 -18.39 -16.63
C ALA A 2 39.96 -17.12 -15.85
N ILE A 3 39.03 -16.32 -16.37
CA ILE A 3 38.46 -15.18 -15.68
C ILE A 3 37.10 -15.59 -15.16
N ASP A 4 37.10 -15.75 -13.87
CA ASP A 4 35.93 -16.07 -13.03
C ASP A 4 35.03 -14.85 -12.95
N SER A 5 33.82 -14.96 -13.51
CA SER A 5 32.85 -13.89 -13.52
C SER A 5 31.90 -14.13 -12.32
N ALA A 6 32.19 -13.48 -11.19
CA ALA A 6 31.36 -13.51 -9.99
C ALA A 6 29.98 -12.91 -10.27
N LYS A 7 28.94 -13.76 -10.32
CA LYS A 7 27.55 -13.37 -10.23
C LYS A 7 27.27 -12.81 -8.83
N ALA A 8 27.02 -11.51 -8.77
CA ALA A 8 26.46 -10.87 -7.58
C ALA A 8 25.01 -11.37 -7.40
N THR A 9 24.82 -12.24 -6.44
CA THR A 9 23.50 -12.67 -5.97
C THR A 9 22.95 -11.57 -5.08
N THR A 10 22.02 -10.80 -5.60
CA THR A 10 21.18 -9.88 -4.80
C THR A 10 20.30 -10.74 -3.92
N ASN A 11 20.69 -10.90 -2.67
CA ASN A 11 19.94 -11.62 -1.66
C ASN A 11 18.85 -10.66 -1.12
N GLU A 12 17.70 -10.66 -1.77
CA GLU A 12 16.50 -9.95 -1.31
C GLU A 12 16.03 -10.66 -0.04
N THR A 13 16.17 -9.98 1.09
CA THR A 13 15.83 -10.49 2.42
C THR A 13 14.32 -10.55 2.55
N ALA A 14 13.72 -11.65 2.09
CA ALA A 14 12.33 -11.97 2.40
C ALA A 14 12.18 -12.04 3.93
N ALA A 15 11.45 -11.12 4.52
CA ALA A 15 11.16 -11.08 5.95
C ALA A 15 10.51 -12.39 6.36
N LYS A 16 11.22 -13.22 7.12
CA LYS A 16 10.75 -14.53 7.60
C LYS A 16 9.53 -14.32 8.47
N LYS A 17 8.36 -14.83 8.04
CA LYS A 17 7.13 -14.87 8.84
C LYS A 17 7.43 -15.47 10.23
N PRO A 18 6.88 -14.89 11.33
CA PRO A 18 6.94 -15.56 12.62
C PRO A 18 6.25 -16.92 12.51
N ALA A 19 6.89 -17.98 12.99
CA ALA A 19 6.51 -19.37 12.84
C ALA A 19 5.11 -19.75 13.41
N GLN A 20 4.37 -18.79 13.95
CA GLN A 20 3.05 -18.94 14.58
C GLN A 20 1.87 -18.74 13.63
N PHE A 21 2.04 -18.10 12.46
CA PHE A 21 0.92 -17.73 11.60
C PHE A 21 1.18 -18.16 10.17
N SER A 22 0.16 -18.73 9.52
CA SER A 22 0.26 -19.20 8.14
C SER A 22 0.42 -18.04 7.15
N ASP A 23 -0.22 -16.90 7.44
CA ASP A 23 -0.28 -15.73 6.58
C ASP A 23 -0.58 -14.45 7.39
N PHE A 24 -0.59 -13.29 6.70
CA PHE A 24 -0.83 -12.00 7.34
C PHE A 24 -2.28 -11.81 7.81
N PHE A 25 -3.26 -12.42 7.14
CA PHE A 25 -4.66 -12.36 7.58
C PHE A 25 -4.83 -13.10 8.90
N ALA A 26 -4.26 -14.32 9.02
CA ALA A 26 -4.28 -15.10 10.25
C ALA A 26 -3.60 -14.37 11.41
N LEU A 27 -2.54 -13.59 11.16
CA LEU A 27 -1.86 -12.78 12.19
C LEU A 27 -2.81 -11.77 12.85
N PHE A 28 -3.75 -11.20 12.09
CA PHE A 28 -4.73 -10.24 12.59
C PHE A 28 -6.12 -10.85 12.85
N GLY A 29 -6.28 -12.17 12.72
CA GLY A 29 -7.56 -12.86 12.90
C GLY A 29 -8.61 -12.45 11.87
N LEU A 30 -8.17 -12.10 10.66
CA LEU A 30 -9.01 -11.70 9.54
C LEU A 30 -9.23 -12.86 8.56
N PRO A 31 -10.37 -12.91 7.86
CA PRO A 31 -10.55 -13.84 6.74
C PRO A 31 -9.64 -13.48 5.57
N VAL A 32 -9.20 -14.49 4.80
CA VAL A 32 -8.40 -14.30 3.58
C VAL A 32 -9.32 -13.82 2.46
N GLN A 33 -9.44 -12.52 2.31
CA GLN A 33 -10.28 -11.87 1.30
C GLN A 33 -9.79 -10.45 1.02
N PHE A 34 -10.21 -9.90 -0.12
CA PHE A 34 -9.80 -8.54 -0.49
C PHE A 34 -10.52 -7.47 0.34
N ALA A 35 -11.85 -7.55 0.47
CA ALA A 35 -12.61 -6.63 1.31
C ALA A 35 -12.39 -6.96 2.79
N ILE A 36 -11.68 -6.10 3.52
CA ILE A 36 -11.45 -6.25 4.95
C ILE A 36 -12.01 -5.06 5.73
N ASP A 37 -12.47 -5.30 6.95
CA ASP A 37 -12.81 -4.22 7.87
C ASP A 37 -11.55 -3.56 8.43
N ARG A 38 -11.32 -2.31 8.02
CA ARG A 38 -10.15 -1.53 8.41
C ARG A 38 -10.12 -1.24 9.91
N GLY A 39 -11.29 -1.03 10.53
CA GLY A 39 -11.38 -0.79 11.97
C GLY A 39 -10.93 -2.00 12.78
N THR A 40 -11.30 -3.20 12.33
CA THR A 40 -10.83 -4.46 12.92
C THR A 40 -9.32 -4.63 12.73
N LEU A 41 -8.78 -4.40 11.51
CA LEU A 41 -7.34 -4.46 11.26
C LEU A 41 -6.56 -3.52 12.19
N ASP A 42 -6.99 -2.25 12.30
CA ASP A 42 -6.35 -1.24 13.14
C ASP A 42 -6.39 -1.63 14.64
N THR A 43 -7.50 -2.20 15.10
CA THR A 43 -7.66 -2.66 16.48
C THR A 43 -6.72 -3.82 16.80
N GLN A 44 -6.68 -4.82 15.93
CA GLN A 44 -5.80 -5.99 16.09
C GLN A 44 -4.32 -5.59 16.01
N TYR A 45 -3.97 -4.68 15.11
CA TYR A 45 -2.62 -4.14 15.02
C TYR A 45 -2.17 -3.49 16.32
N ARG A 46 -3.00 -2.60 16.92
CA ARG A 46 -2.69 -1.95 18.21
C ARG A 46 -2.54 -2.98 19.34
N ALA A 47 -3.39 -4.00 19.35
CA ALA A 47 -3.32 -5.07 20.35
C ALA A 47 -2.00 -5.87 20.23
N LEU A 48 -1.59 -6.22 19.01
CA LEU A 48 -0.33 -6.90 18.75
C LEU A 48 0.88 -6.02 19.06
N GLN A 49 0.85 -4.74 18.69
CA GLN A 49 1.90 -3.78 19.05
C GLN A 49 2.08 -3.71 20.58
N LYS A 50 0.99 -3.58 21.35
CA LYS A 50 1.05 -3.57 22.82
C LYS A 50 1.61 -4.88 23.38
N LYS A 51 1.21 -6.03 22.80
CA LYS A 51 1.66 -7.36 23.27
C LYS A 51 3.15 -7.60 23.02
N TYR A 52 3.67 -7.14 21.88
CA TYR A 52 5.03 -7.41 21.43
C TYR A 52 5.95 -6.19 21.53
N HIS A 53 5.56 -5.15 22.30
CA HIS A 53 6.42 -4.00 22.54
C HIS A 53 7.66 -4.43 23.34
N PRO A 54 8.88 -3.99 22.95
CA PRO A 54 10.11 -4.39 23.63
C PRO A 54 10.12 -4.08 25.13
N ASP A 55 9.52 -2.97 25.55
CA ASP A 55 9.45 -2.58 26.97
C ASP A 55 8.57 -3.51 27.81
N ASN A 56 7.64 -4.25 27.21
CA ASN A 56 6.75 -5.18 27.90
C ASN A 56 7.34 -6.59 28.04
N GLN A 57 8.51 -6.87 27.41
CA GLN A 57 9.11 -8.19 27.36
C GLN A 57 10.39 -8.30 28.22
N SER A 58 10.26 -8.11 29.52
CA SER A 58 11.36 -8.26 30.49
C SER A 58 11.94 -9.69 30.58
N GLN A 59 11.42 -10.68 29.82
CA GLN A 59 11.82 -12.09 29.88
C GLN A 59 12.18 -12.77 28.56
N GLN A 60 12.20 -12.04 27.41
CA GLN A 60 12.63 -12.63 26.12
C GLN A 60 13.87 -11.91 25.56
N PRO A 61 14.78 -12.61 24.84
CA PRO A 61 15.94 -11.96 24.22
C PRO A 61 15.47 -10.85 23.26
N ALA A 62 15.99 -9.63 23.42
CA ALA A 62 15.63 -8.45 22.66
C ALA A 62 15.66 -8.62 21.11
N ALA A 63 16.49 -9.53 20.61
CA ALA A 63 16.61 -9.86 19.20
C ALA A 63 15.32 -10.48 18.60
N ASN A 64 14.57 -11.27 19.39
CA ASN A 64 13.34 -11.90 18.90
C ASN A 64 12.16 -10.92 18.91
N ALA A 65 12.11 -10.00 19.87
CA ALA A 65 11.04 -9.00 19.96
C ALA A 65 11.07 -8.00 18.80
N SER A 66 12.27 -7.56 18.40
CA SER A 66 12.46 -6.66 17.26
C SER A 66 12.02 -7.28 15.94
N GLY A 67 12.32 -8.56 15.70
CA GLY A 67 11.90 -9.29 14.50
C GLY A 67 10.39 -9.45 14.41
N VAL A 68 9.71 -9.76 15.52
CA VAL A 68 8.25 -9.91 15.56
C VAL A 68 7.55 -8.57 15.31
N SER A 69 7.99 -7.48 15.91
CA SER A 69 7.45 -6.15 15.65
C SER A 69 7.60 -5.73 14.19
N ALA A 70 8.73 -6.01 13.56
CA ALA A 70 8.94 -5.72 12.13
C ALA A 70 7.95 -6.48 11.24
N VAL A 71 7.71 -7.77 11.53
CA VAL A 71 6.73 -8.58 10.78
C VAL A 71 5.30 -8.07 10.98
N ILE A 72 4.91 -7.70 12.21
CA ILE A 72 3.59 -7.12 12.49
C ILE A 72 3.40 -5.83 11.70
N ASN A 73 4.40 -4.93 11.67
CA ASN A 73 4.36 -3.69 10.92
C ASN A 73 4.24 -3.94 9.42
N HIS A 74 5.05 -4.84 8.87
CA HIS A 74 5.01 -5.20 7.46
C HIS A 74 3.65 -5.77 7.07
N ALA A 75 3.15 -6.74 7.82
CA ALA A 75 1.85 -7.35 7.58
C ALA A 75 0.70 -6.32 7.64
N TYR A 76 0.74 -5.40 8.61
CA TYR A 76 -0.24 -4.32 8.71
C TYR A 76 -0.20 -3.40 7.48
N GLN A 77 0.97 -2.93 7.05
CA GLN A 77 1.10 -2.08 5.87
C GLN A 77 0.62 -2.80 4.60
N THR A 78 0.96 -4.09 4.44
CA THR A 78 0.51 -4.91 3.32
C THR A 78 -1.01 -5.02 3.28
N LEU A 79 -1.66 -5.32 4.40
CA LEU A 79 -3.12 -5.47 4.43
C LEU A 79 -3.87 -4.15 4.42
N LYS A 80 -3.27 -3.07 4.92
CA LYS A 80 -3.89 -1.74 4.99
C LYS A 80 -4.12 -1.13 3.61
N MET A 81 -3.16 -1.30 2.70
CA MET A 81 -3.19 -0.68 1.38
C MET A 81 -3.84 -1.64 0.36
N PRO A 82 -4.80 -1.17 -0.47
CA PRO A 82 -5.52 -2.04 -1.39
C PRO A 82 -4.63 -2.67 -2.47
N ASP A 83 -3.65 -1.95 -3.00
CA ASP A 83 -2.68 -2.44 -3.98
C ASP A 83 -1.77 -3.54 -3.40
N SER A 84 -1.19 -3.29 -2.23
CA SER A 84 -0.31 -4.25 -1.56
C SER A 84 -1.09 -5.49 -1.09
N ARG A 85 -2.34 -5.33 -0.65
CA ARG A 85 -3.22 -6.44 -0.30
C ARG A 85 -3.61 -7.27 -1.52
N ALA A 86 -3.91 -6.62 -2.66
CA ALA A 86 -4.18 -7.30 -3.92
C ALA A 86 -2.97 -8.13 -4.38
N THR A 87 -1.78 -7.52 -4.37
CA THR A 87 -0.51 -8.20 -4.68
C THR A 87 -0.32 -9.42 -3.78
N TYR A 88 -0.46 -9.25 -2.46
CA TYR A 88 -0.28 -10.33 -1.50
C TYR A 88 -1.26 -11.49 -1.70
N LEU A 89 -2.52 -11.20 -2.02
CA LEU A 89 -3.52 -12.22 -2.35
C LEU A 89 -3.15 -13.00 -3.61
N LEU A 90 -2.61 -12.34 -4.65
CA LEU A 90 -2.12 -13.01 -5.87
C LEU A 90 -0.87 -13.84 -5.60
N GLU A 91 0.06 -13.36 -4.76
CA GLU A 91 1.23 -14.11 -4.31
C GLU A 91 0.84 -15.40 -3.56
N MET A 92 -0.19 -15.35 -2.72
CA MET A 92 -0.71 -16.53 -2.01
C MET A 92 -1.29 -17.59 -2.97
N GLN A 93 -1.65 -17.21 -4.19
CA GLN A 93 -2.16 -18.09 -5.25
C GLN A 93 -1.10 -18.46 -6.30
N ASP A 94 0.16 -18.01 -6.12
CA ASP A 94 1.24 -18.15 -7.12
C ASP A 94 0.86 -17.51 -8.48
N LYS A 95 0.17 -16.35 -8.45
CA LYS A 95 -0.34 -15.62 -9.63
C LYS A 95 0.22 -14.21 -9.78
N ALA A 96 1.28 -13.86 -9.08
CA ALA A 96 1.87 -12.53 -9.09
C ALA A 96 2.88 -12.29 -10.24
N GLU A 97 3.20 -13.30 -11.06
CA GLU A 97 4.28 -13.24 -12.07
C GLU A 97 4.12 -12.11 -13.10
N THR A 98 2.86 -11.71 -13.39
CA THR A 98 2.59 -10.66 -14.40
C THR A 98 2.46 -9.26 -13.81
N LEU A 99 2.56 -9.09 -12.49
CA LEU A 99 2.40 -7.79 -11.82
C LEU A 99 3.49 -6.77 -12.17
N ASP A 100 4.63 -7.21 -12.64
CA ASP A 100 5.74 -6.34 -13.07
C ASP A 100 5.64 -5.95 -14.56
N ASN A 101 4.66 -6.48 -15.30
CA ASN A 101 4.43 -6.10 -16.68
C ASN A 101 3.84 -4.68 -16.75
N SER A 102 4.01 -4.03 -17.90
CA SER A 102 3.38 -2.73 -18.17
C SER A 102 1.86 -2.89 -18.31
N ILE A 103 1.10 -1.90 -17.84
CA ILE A 103 -0.35 -1.81 -18.06
C ILE A 103 -0.58 -1.65 -19.56
N ALA A 104 -1.41 -2.54 -20.14
CA ALA A 104 -1.71 -2.54 -21.58
C ALA A 104 -2.98 -1.73 -21.94
N ASP A 105 -3.80 -1.39 -20.95
CA ASP A 105 -5.04 -0.61 -21.12
C ASP A 105 -4.71 0.86 -21.40
N LEU A 106 -4.78 1.24 -22.69
CA LEU A 106 -4.44 2.60 -23.13
C LEU A 106 -5.42 3.65 -22.64
N ASP A 107 -6.71 3.30 -22.52
CA ASP A 107 -7.74 4.21 -22.04
C ASP A 107 -7.50 4.54 -20.56
N PHE A 108 -7.13 3.53 -19.76
CA PHE A 108 -6.73 3.74 -18.39
C PHE A 108 -5.47 4.60 -18.28
N LEU A 109 -4.46 4.35 -19.11
CA LEU A 109 -3.21 5.10 -19.08
C LEU A 109 -3.44 6.58 -19.43
N ASP A 110 -4.26 6.89 -20.44
CA ASP A 110 -4.60 8.26 -20.84
C ASP A 110 -5.31 9.02 -19.72
N ASP A 111 -6.34 8.39 -19.13
CA ASP A 111 -7.09 8.94 -17.99
C ASP A 111 -6.20 9.15 -16.74
N ALA A 112 -5.34 8.17 -16.44
CA ALA A 112 -4.43 8.23 -15.31
C ALA A 112 -3.33 9.29 -15.50
N MET A 113 -2.85 9.46 -16.75
CA MET A 113 -1.88 10.49 -17.12
C MET A 113 -2.48 11.89 -17.00
N THR A 114 -3.72 12.07 -17.45
CA THR A 114 -4.45 13.33 -17.31
C THR A 114 -4.58 13.73 -15.83
N LEU A 115 -5.02 12.80 -14.97
CA LEU A 115 -5.09 13.04 -13.53
C LEU A 115 -3.72 13.36 -12.91
N ARG A 116 -2.64 12.75 -13.43
CA ARG A 116 -1.29 13.04 -12.95
C ARG A 116 -0.85 14.45 -13.31
N ILE A 117 -1.13 14.90 -14.53
CA ILE A 117 -0.82 16.27 -14.99
C ILE A 117 -1.62 17.27 -14.16
N ASP A 118 -2.93 17.07 -14.02
CA ASP A 118 -3.79 17.95 -13.22
C ASP A 118 -3.30 18.07 -11.77
N LEU A 119 -2.82 16.95 -11.18
CA LEU A 119 -2.25 16.94 -9.84
C LEU A 119 -0.95 17.73 -9.77
N ASP A 120 -0.03 17.52 -10.71
CA ASP A 120 1.26 18.20 -10.73
C ASP A 120 1.08 19.72 -10.91
N ASP A 121 0.15 20.13 -11.78
CA ASP A 121 -0.23 21.53 -11.99
C ASP A 121 -0.84 22.14 -10.70
N ALA A 122 -1.78 21.43 -10.06
CA ALA A 122 -2.40 21.88 -8.82
C ALA A 122 -1.39 22.04 -7.66
N ILE A 123 -0.39 21.16 -7.58
CA ILE A 123 0.70 21.27 -6.59
C ILE A 123 1.60 22.47 -6.92
N GLN A 124 1.98 22.64 -8.19
CA GLN A 124 2.83 23.74 -8.63
C GLN A 124 2.17 25.10 -8.41
N GLU A 125 0.87 25.22 -8.67
CA GLU A 125 0.07 26.42 -8.45
C GLU A 125 -0.34 26.62 -6.98
N GLN A 126 0.01 25.67 -6.08
CA GLN A 126 -0.41 25.65 -4.69
C GLN A 126 -1.93 25.78 -4.51
N SER A 127 -2.68 25.18 -5.41
CA SER A 127 -4.13 25.31 -5.49
C SER A 127 -4.85 24.22 -4.68
N LEU A 128 -5.15 24.53 -3.41
CA LEU A 128 -5.95 23.65 -2.56
C LEU A 128 -7.33 23.30 -3.17
N PRO A 129 -8.08 24.24 -3.81
CA PRO A 129 -9.36 23.92 -4.45
C PRO A 129 -9.23 22.88 -5.56
N GLN A 130 -8.21 22.95 -6.41
CA GLN A 130 -7.99 21.95 -7.48
C GLN A 130 -7.66 20.57 -6.90
N LEU A 131 -6.79 20.50 -5.88
CA LEU A 131 -6.50 19.23 -5.18
C LEU A 131 -7.75 18.61 -4.54
N GLN A 132 -8.63 19.46 -3.98
CA GLN A 132 -9.92 19.01 -3.43
C GLN A 132 -10.88 18.49 -4.49
N GLN A 133 -10.77 18.94 -5.75
CA GLN A 133 -11.54 18.39 -6.88
C GLN A 133 -10.94 17.07 -7.40
N ILE A 134 -9.62 16.94 -7.46
CA ILE A 134 -8.93 15.72 -7.92
C ILE A 134 -9.14 14.56 -6.94
N LYS A 135 -9.12 14.82 -5.64
CA LYS A 135 -9.25 13.80 -4.59
C LYS A 135 -10.44 12.84 -4.79
N PRO A 136 -11.69 13.29 -4.97
CA PRO A 136 -12.83 12.39 -5.18
C PRO A 136 -12.75 11.63 -6.51
N LEU A 137 -12.13 12.18 -7.55
CA LEU A 137 -11.94 11.50 -8.82
C LEU A 137 -11.01 10.29 -8.65
N VAL A 138 -9.89 10.47 -7.97
CA VAL A 138 -8.95 9.37 -7.67
C VAL A 138 -9.60 8.33 -6.74
N ALA A 139 -10.35 8.77 -5.71
CA ALA A 139 -11.06 7.86 -4.81
C ALA A 139 -12.07 6.98 -5.55
N THR A 140 -12.87 7.56 -6.46
CA THR A 140 -13.84 6.81 -7.28
C THR A 140 -13.14 5.76 -8.14
N ARG A 141 -11.99 6.09 -8.76
CA ARG A 141 -11.24 5.12 -9.57
C ARG A 141 -10.63 4.00 -8.71
N LEU A 142 -10.16 4.33 -7.51
CA LEU A 142 -9.68 3.33 -6.55
C LEU A 142 -10.79 2.35 -6.16
N GLU A 143 -12.00 2.85 -5.88
CA GLU A 143 -13.16 2.01 -5.57
C GLU A 143 -13.53 1.10 -6.75
N GLN A 144 -13.58 1.65 -7.96
CA GLN A 144 -13.88 0.89 -9.18
C GLN A 144 -12.85 -0.23 -9.43
N GLN A 145 -11.56 0.07 -9.33
CA GLN A 145 -10.52 -0.95 -9.51
C GLN A 145 -10.49 -1.96 -8.36
N SER A 146 -10.79 -1.53 -7.14
CA SER A 146 -10.95 -2.44 -5.99
C SER A 146 -12.07 -3.45 -6.20
N ALA A 147 -13.24 -2.99 -6.69
CA ALA A 147 -14.36 -3.86 -7.01
C ALA A 147 -14.04 -4.82 -8.18
N ARG A 148 -13.34 -4.35 -9.22
CA ARG A 148 -12.89 -5.20 -10.33
C ARG A 148 -11.91 -6.28 -9.85
N PHE A 149 -10.95 -5.90 -9.01
CA PHE A 149 -10.02 -6.86 -8.43
C PHE A 149 -10.76 -7.94 -7.61
N GLU A 150 -11.65 -7.52 -6.71
CA GLU A 150 -12.40 -8.43 -5.86
C GLU A 150 -13.24 -9.41 -6.68
N GLN A 151 -13.94 -8.93 -7.69
CA GLN A 151 -14.73 -9.77 -8.60
C GLN A 151 -13.83 -10.78 -9.33
N ALA A 152 -12.79 -10.31 -10.02
CA ALA A 152 -11.88 -11.15 -10.79
C ALA A 152 -11.17 -12.20 -9.91
N TYR A 153 -10.76 -11.81 -8.71
CA TYR A 153 -10.13 -12.71 -7.74
C TYR A 153 -11.09 -13.82 -7.29
N ASN A 154 -12.33 -13.46 -6.96
CA ASN A 154 -13.36 -14.41 -6.53
C ASN A 154 -13.77 -15.38 -7.67
N GLU A 155 -13.79 -14.90 -8.92
CA GLU A 155 -14.04 -15.69 -10.14
C GLU A 155 -12.81 -16.49 -10.60
N GLN A 156 -11.66 -16.33 -9.93
CA GLN A 156 -10.37 -16.91 -10.33
C GLN A 156 -9.92 -16.49 -11.76
N ASN A 157 -10.39 -15.34 -12.22
CA ASN A 157 -9.91 -14.72 -13.45
C ASN A 157 -8.59 -13.98 -13.16
N TRP A 158 -7.49 -14.73 -13.16
CA TRP A 158 -6.18 -14.22 -12.75
C TRP A 158 -5.64 -13.11 -13.65
N SER A 159 -5.96 -13.14 -14.95
CA SER A 159 -5.56 -12.08 -15.88
C SER A 159 -6.16 -10.74 -15.49
N ASP A 160 -7.47 -10.69 -15.27
CA ASP A 160 -8.18 -9.46 -14.90
C ASP A 160 -7.84 -9.02 -13.47
N ALA A 161 -7.60 -9.98 -12.56
CA ALA A 161 -7.15 -9.67 -11.20
C ALA A 161 -5.76 -9.02 -11.21
N CYS A 162 -4.82 -9.52 -12.00
CA CYS A 162 -3.49 -8.92 -12.15
C CYS A 162 -3.57 -7.52 -12.78
N ASP A 163 -4.37 -7.33 -13.85
CA ASP A 163 -4.58 -6.02 -14.47
C ASP A 163 -5.15 -5.01 -13.46
N ALA A 164 -6.19 -5.39 -12.72
CA ALA A 164 -6.76 -4.54 -11.68
C ALA A 164 -5.76 -4.21 -10.56
N ALA A 165 -4.92 -5.16 -10.14
CA ALA A 165 -3.90 -4.94 -9.13
C ALA A 165 -2.80 -3.96 -9.61
N GLN A 166 -2.38 -4.05 -10.87
CA GLN A 166 -1.44 -3.07 -11.47
C GLN A 166 -2.02 -1.66 -11.49
N LYS A 167 -3.30 -1.52 -11.90
CA LYS A 167 -4.02 -0.25 -11.89
C LYS A 167 -4.19 0.31 -10.48
N LEU A 168 -4.49 -0.54 -9.48
CA LEU A 168 -4.55 -0.14 -8.08
C LEU A 168 -3.22 0.43 -7.59
N LYS A 169 -2.08 -0.19 -7.93
CA LYS A 169 -0.75 0.29 -7.56
C LYS A 169 -0.49 1.73 -8.03
N PHE A 170 -0.89 2.03 -9.28
CA PHE A 170 -0.78 3.38 -9.82
C PHE A 170 -1.70 4.37 -9.07
N LEU A 171 -2.97 4.02 -8.90
CA LEU A 171 -3.97 4.89 -8.28
C LEU A 171 -3.70 5.14 -6.79
N VAL A 172 -3.20 4.15 -6.06
CA VAL A 172 -2.79 4.31 -4.66
C VAL A 172 -1.67 5.33 -4.54
N LYS A 173 -0.66 5.26 -5.42
CA LYS A 173 0.41 6.25 -5.44
C LYS A 173 -0.12 7.65 -5.73
N LEU A 174 -0.99 7.79 -6.74
CA LEU A 174 -1.62 9.06 -7.07
C LEU A 174 -2.43 9.64 -5.89
N ASN A 175 -3.19 8.79 -5.19
CA ASN A 175 -3.95 9.20 -4.00
C ASN A 175 -3.05 9.66 -2.84
N ILE A 176 -1.92 9.01 -2.63
CA ILE A 176 -0.91 9.42 -1.63
C ILE A 176 -0.37 10.81 -1.98
N ASP A 177 -0.02 11.04 -3.25
CA ASP A 177 0.52 12.32 -3.71
C ASP A 177 -0.53 13.45 -3.58
N VAL A 178 -1.82 13.18 -3.88
CA VAL A 178 -2.93 14.13 -3.66
C VAL A 178 -3.06 14.50 -2.19
N LEU A 179 -3.07 13.52 -1.29
CA LEU A 179 -3.21 13.77 0.15
C LEU A 179 -2.01 14.53 0.71
N ALA A 180 -0.79 14.18 0.28
CA ALA A 180 0.43 14.88 0.67
C ALA A 180 0.43 16.35 0.18
N GLY A 181 -0.03 16.60 -1.05
CA GLY A 181 -0.20 17.94 -1.59
C GLY A 181 -1.19 18.79 -0.78
N ILE A 182 -2.34 18.22 -0.45
CA ILE A 182 -3.35 18.87 0.40
C ILE A 182 -2.77 19.23 1.76
N ASP A 183 -2.12 18.29 2.44
CA ASP A 183 -1.56 18.49 3.77
C ASP A 183 -0.46 19.58 3.75
N THR A 184 0.40 19.55 2.73
CA THR A 184 1.50 20.51 2.59
C THR A 184 0.96 21.94 2.42
N ILE A 185 0.00 22.14 1.50
CA ILE A 185 -0.54 23.46 1.19
C ILE A 185 -1.39 23.98 2.36
N ALA A 186 -2.21 23.11 2.99
CA ALA A 186 -3.02 23.50 4.14
C ALA A 186 -2.16 23.96 5.32
N ASN A 187 -1.03 23.28 5.59
CA ASN A 187 -0.11 23.67 6.66
C ASN A 187 0.62 24.98 6.37
N GLN A 188 0.94 25.27 5.10
CA GLN A 188 1.54 26.56 4.70
C GLN A 188 0.57 27.73 4.89
N VAL A 189 -0.71 27.54 4.55
CA VAL A 189 -1.75 28.57 4.77
C VAL A 189 -1.93 28.84 6.27
N ALA A 190 -1.98 27.80 7.10
CA ALA A 190 -2.12 27.96 8.55
C ALA A 190 -0.90 28.66 9.19
N ALA A 191 0.31 28.38 8.73
CA ALA A 191 1.53 29.05 9.23
C ALA A 191 1.62 30.53 8.83
N GLY A 192 1.10 30.90 7.65
CA GLY A 192 1.07 32.30 7.18
C GLY A 192 0.07 33.18 7.93
N ASP A 193 -0.98 32.62 8.51
CA ASP A 193 -1.98 33.37 9.30
C ASP A 193 -1.47 33.72 10.71
N ASP A 194 -0.58 32.92 11.30
CA ASP A 194 -0.02 33.16 12.63
C ASP A 194 0.99 34.35 12.64
N ASP A 195 1.66 34.63 11.52
CA ASP A 195 2.62 35.74 11.41
C ASP A 195 1.95 37.13 11.27
N LEU A 196 0.62 37.21 11.13
CA LEU A 196 -0.12 38.46 11.00
C LEU A 196 -0.54 39.11 12.33
N TYR A 197 -0.25 38.47 13.46
CA TYR A 197 -0.63 38.92 14.81
C TYR A 197 0.57 39.28 15.72
N VAL A 198 1.72 39.67 15.15
CA VAL A 198 2.88 40.19 15.91
C VAL A 198 3.08 41.67 15.71
#